data_645053852fac09404116d0388cab6f6d
#
_entry.id   645053852fac09404116d0388cab6f6d
#
_cell.length_a   1.000
_cell.length_b   1.000
_cell.length_c   1.000
_cell.angle_alpha   90.00
_cell.angle_beta   90.00
_cell.angle_gamma   90.00
#
_symmetry.space_group_name_H-M   'P 1'
#
loop_
_entity.id
_entity.type
_entity.pdbx_description
1 polymer ?
#
loop_
_entity_poly.entity_id
_entity_poly.type
_entity_poly.pdbx_seq_one_letter_code
_entity_poly.pdbx_strand_id
1 'polypeptide(L)'
;MLWIRKRSFRLLMMSIIIIASCLFGLSVVARQPDHISILMPAPFADSTVELVKSFNQQNKGRIHLNVIRGPLETEAISDLAISSLLLGDTPFDGLLMDVTWVPKYARAGWLESLDSYFNNDEVRALASGASEGNHYQGSLLRWPLTADIGLLYWRTDLMDHPPQTPQELENISQKLQSNGRVPYGYVWQGRQYEGLSCVFLEIIDGFGGEWFSPESGEIGLDKPAGLAAAQWLDGLIQRGISPRAVTNFSESEALQSFKSGQAAFMRNWPYAWAELQKNDSQVRDKIAITTMVAQTGHQPAATLGSWGLSLLKGSAHPESTVEAFKFLTSEESQRYLYSQYGYTPTQKAIFNDQTLLKKHPSLQAIGEALVYARSRPETPLYAQVSDVLQRKLSGTLTDMTSPTAGMQQAEQSTTQVLEAAGAAP
;
A
#
# COMPACT_ATOMS: atom_id res chain seq x y z
N MET A 1 -82.41 24.09 9.74
CA MET A 1 -81.41 23.95 8.64
C MET A 1 -79.95 24.34 9.07
N LEU A 2 -79.75 25.26 10.00
CA LEU A 2 -78.35 25.71 10.41
C LEU A 2 -77.60 24.70 11.23
N TRP A 3 -78.23 23.76 11.91
CA TRP A 3 -77.56 22.81 12.82
C TRP A 3 -76.91 21.63 12.07
N ILE A 4 -77.45 21.22 10.98
CA ILE A 4 -76.92 20.15 10.12
C ILE A 4 -75.66 20.62 9.40
N ARG A 5 -75.59 21.88 8.98
CA ARG A 5 -74.40 22.45 8.32
C ARG A 5 -73.19 22.54 9.23
N LYS A 6 -73.34 22.82 10.53
CA LYS A 6 -72.27 22.89 11.48
C LYS A 6 -71.67 21.49 11.80
N ARG A 7 -72.46 20.44 11.76
CA ARG A 7 -71.99 19.05 12.02
C ARG A 7 -71.23 18.50 10.83
N SER A 8 -71.66 18.75 9.60
CA SER A 8 -70.95 18.37 8.37
C SER A 8 -69.61 19.10 8.21
N PHE A 9 -69.52 20.38 8.59
CA PHE A 9 -68.28 21.14 8.55
C PHE A 9 -67.24 20.63 9.59
N ARG A 10 -67.70 20.24 10.77
CA ARG A 10 -66.80 19.65 11.80
C ARG A 10 -66.27 18.27 11.41
N LEU A 11 -67.12 17.44 10.76
CA LEU A 11 -66.71 16.15 10.23
C LEU A 11 -65.71 16.29 9.07
N LEU A 12 -65.91 17.28 8.18
CA LEU A 12 -65.02 17.56 7.08
C LEU A 12 -63.64 18.05 7.60
N MET A 13 -63.64 18.96 8.60
CA MET A 13 -62.40 19.45 9.23
C MET A 13 -61.66 18.32 9.98
N MET A 14 -62.36 17.43 10.69
CA MET A 14 -61.73 16.26 11.33
C MET A 14 -61.15 15.30 10.29
N SER A 15 -61.84 15.06 9.17
CA SER A 15 -61.30 14.21 8.09
C SER A 15 -60.09 14.82 7.43
N ILE A 16 -60.03 16.14 7.22
CA ILE A 16 -58.87 16.86 6.68
C ILE A 16 -57.67 16.78 7.66
N ILE A 17 -57.90 16.93 8.98
CA ILE A 17 -56.87 16.83 10.00
C ILE A 17 -56.33 15.39 10.07
N ILE A 18 -57.17 14.37 9.98
CA ILE A 18 -56.76 12.95 9.99
C ILE A 18 -55.95 12.64 8.72
N ILE A 19 -56.41 13.13 7.54
CA ILE A 19 -55.66 12.94 6.28
C ILE A 19 -54.33 13.69 6.31
N ALA A 20 -54.28 14.91 6.83
CA ALA A 20 -53.05 15.65 6.99
C ALA A 20 -52.10 15.00 8.00
N SER A 21 -52.62 14.44 9.10
CA SER A 21 -51.80 13.68 10.08
C SER A 21 -51.34 12.35 9.52
N CYS A 22 -52.13 11.67 8.70
CA CYS A 22 -51.69 10.46 7.98
C CYS A 22 -50.67 10.78 6.88
N LEU A 23 -50.82 11.88 6.14
CA LEU A 23 -49.82 12.33 5.17
C LEU A 23 -48.55 12.81 5.82
N PHE A 24 -48.62 13.46 6.98
CA PHE A 24 -47.45 13.81 7.79
C PHE A 24 -46.77 12.58 8.43
N GLY A 25 -47.55 11.59 8.85
CA GLY A 25 -47.07 10.31 9.37
C GLY A 25 -46.41 9.42 8.28
N LEU A 26 -46.90 9.52 7.03
CA LEU A 26 -46.31 8.84 5.88
C LEU A 26 -45.02 9.49 5.33
N SER A 27 -44.79 10.78 5.66
CA SER A 27 -43.54 11.46 5.27
C SER A 27 -42.37 11.22 6.21
N VAL A 28 -42.58 10.57 7.34
CA VAL A 28 -41.51 10.04 8.22
C VAL A 28 -41.41 8.52 7.98
N VAL A 29 -41.27 8.10 6.74
CA VAL A 29 -40.61 6.83 6.48
C VAL A 29 -39.16 7.08 6.90
N ALA A 30 -38.78 6.55 8.04
CA ALA A 30 -37.38 6.59 8.49
C ALA A 30 -36.53 6.06 7.32
N ARG A 31 -35.81 6.97 6.65
CA ARG A 31 -34.91 6.56 5.56
C ARG A 31 -33.99 5.49 6.15
N GLN A 32 -34.01 4.33 5.56
CA GLN A 32 -33.07 3.28 5.96
C GLN A 32 -31.67 3.84 5.77
N PRO A 33 -30.75 3.59 6.69
CA PRO A 33 -29.36 4.01 6.51
C PRO A 33 -28.78 3.39 5.25
N ASP A 34 -27.98 4.13 4.54
CA ASP A 34 -27.20 3.59 3.42
C ASP A 34 -26.22 2.57 4.00
N HIS A 35 -26.32 1.32 3.59
CA HIS A 35 -25.38 0.26 3.98
C HIS A 35 -24.30 0.16 2.93
N ILE A 36 -23.06 0.52 3.30
CA ILE A 36 -21.90 0.48 2.41
C ILE A 36 -20.89 -0.55 2.88
N SER A 37 -20.25 -1.21 1.94
CA SER A 37 -19.28 -2.27 2.19
C SER A 37 -17.96 -1.99 1.48
N ILE A 38 -16.85 -2.04 2.22
CA ILE A 38 -15.50 -1.86 1.68
C ILE A 38 -14.69 -3.13 1.95
N LEU A 39 -14.18 -3.76 0.88
CA LEU A 39 -13.25 -4.89 1.00
C LEU A 39 -11.84 -4.37 1.30
N MET A 40 -11.22 -4.89 2.36
CA MET A 40 -9.86 -4.53 2.75
C MET A 40 -9.01 -5.77 3.05
N PRO A 41 -7.69 -5.76 2.77
CA PRO A 41 -6.77 -6.76 3.29
C PRO A 41 -6.86 -6.88 4.81
N ALA A 42 -6.64 -8.09 5.34
CA ALA A 42 -6.78 -8.38 6.76
C ALA A 42 -6.09 -7.36 7.69
N PRO A 43 -4.83 -6.93 7.48
CA PRO A 43 -4.17 -5.99 8.38
C PRO A 43 -4.86 -4.62 8.43
N PHE A 44 -5.38 -4.14 7.29
CA PHE A 44 -6.09 -2.87 7.22
C PHE A 44 -7.50 -2.96 7.81
N ALA A 45 -8.21 -4.05 7.56
CA ALA A 45 -9.51 -4.29 8.19
C ALA A 45 -9.38 -4.30 9.72
N ASP A 46 -8.36 -5.02 10.23
CA ASP A 46 -8.11 -5.13 11.67
C ASP A 46 -7.69 -3.77 12.30
N SER A 47 -6.91 -2.96 11.58
CA SER A 47 -6.44 -1.65 12.07
C SER A 47 -7.52 -0.55 12.02
N THR A 48 -8.55 -0.70 11.20
CA THR A 48 -9.61 0.30 11.03
C THR A 48 -10.85 0.06 11.91
N VAL A 49 -10.89 -1.00 12.72
CA VAL A 49 -12.06 -1.38 13.54
C VAL A 49 -12.60 -0.21 14.39
N GLU A 50 -11.73 0.51 15.11
CA GLU A 50 -12.17 1.61 15.97
C GLU A 50 -12.61 2.85 15.15
N LEU A 51 -11.98 3.08 14.00
CA LEU A 51 -12.39 4.13 13.07
C LEU A 51 -13.78 3.85 12.49
N VAL A 52 -14.04 2.59 12.11
CA VAL A 52 -15.36 2.16 11.61
C VAL A 52 -16.44 2.33 12.68
N LYS A 53 -16.15 1.95 13.93
CA LYS A 53 -17.08 2.20 15.05
C LYS A 53 -17.38 3.69 15.23
N SER A 54 -16.34 4.53 15.21
CA SER A 54 -16.48 5.99 15.31
C SER A 54 -17.33 6.55 14.16
N PHE A 55 -17.04 6.17 12.92
CA PHE A 55 -17.81 6.56 11.75
C PHE A 55 -19.30 6.19 11.88
N ASN A 56 -19.58 4.94 12.23
CA ASN A 56 -20.95 4.43 12.38
C ASN A 56 -21.71 5.14 13.52
N GLN A 57 -21.00 5.51 14.61
CA GLN A 57 -21.60 6.28 15.67
C GLN A 57 -21.95 7.71 15.26
N GLN A 58 -21.05 8.39 14.53
CA GLN A 58 -21.25 9.74 14.02
C GLN A 58 -22.36 9.81 12.96
N ASN A 59 -22.52 8.73 12.18
CA ASN A 59 -23.46 8.62 11.06
C ASN A 59 -24.71 7.78 11.39
N LYS A 60 -25.00 7.57 12.67
CA LYS A 60 -26.12 6.72 13.11
C LYS A 60 -27.44 7.11 12.43
N GLY A 61 -28.08 6.14 11.77
CA GLY A 61 -29.36 6.31 11.06
C GLY A 61 -29.22 6.93 9.66
N ARG A 62 -28.03 7.27 9.20
CA ARG A 62 -27.76 7.83 7.87
C ARG A 62 -26.88 6.92 7.01
N ILE A 63 -25.72 6.51 7.52
CA ILE A 63 -24.78 5.61 6.84
C ILE A 63 -24.31 4.54 7.82
N HIS A 64 -24.19 3.32 7.35
CA HIS A 64 -23.57 2.21 8.08
C HIS A 64 -22.46 1.61 7.24
N LEU A 65 -21.22 1.81 7.66
CA LEU A 65 -20.02 1.25 7.05
C LEU A 65 -19.74 -0.14 7.60
N ASN A 66 -19.59 -1.10 6.69
CA ASN A 66 -19.12 -2.45 6.96
C ASN A 66 -17.78 -2.66 6.24
N VAL A 67 -16.72 -2.96 6.97
CA VAL A 67 -15.43 -3.37 6.38
C VAL A 67 -15.39 -4.88 6.29
N ILE A 68 -15.27 -5.39 5.08
CA ILE A 68 -15.15 -6.82 4.81
C ILE A 68 -13.68 -7.19 4.85
N ARG A 69 -13.35 -8.05 5.81
CA ARG A 69 -11.98 -8.52 6.03
C ARG A 69 -11.61 -9.56 4.97
N GLY A 70 -10.74 -9.18 4.06
CA GLY A 70 -10.20 -10.04 3.01
C GLY A 70 -9.00 -10.88 3.45
N PRO A 71 -8.40 -11.64 2.53
CA PRO A 71 -7.15 -12.36 2.74
C PRO A 71 -5.98 -11.46 3.19
N LEU A 72 -4.93 -12.10 3.71
CA LEU A 72 -3.68 -11.42 4.07
C LEU A 72 -2.82 -11.14 2.84
N GLU A 73 -2.71 -12.12 1.96
CA GLU A 73 -1.84 -12.07 0.78
C GLU A 73 -2.42 -11.17 -0.31
N THR A 74 -1.59 -10.29 -0.87
CA THR A 74 -1.97 -9.28 -1.87
C THR A 74 -2.63 -9.90 -3.10
N GLU A 75 -2.09 -10.98 -3.61
CA GLU A 75 -2.63 -11.69 -4.77
C GLU A 75 -4.01 -12.28 -4.48
N ALA A 76 -4.17 -12.91 -3.33
CA ALA A 76 -5.42 -13.57 -2.95
C ALA A 76 -6.59 -12.58 -2.78
N ILE A 77 -6.34 -11.37 -2.26
CA ILE A 77 -7.39 -10.34 -2.18
C ILE A 77 -7.73 -9.75 -3.54
N SER A 78 -6.73 -9.56 -4.43
CA SER A 78 -6.99 -9.15 -5.81
C SER A 78 -7.84 -10.19 -6.55
N ASP A 79 -7.54 -11.47 -6.42
CA ASP A 79 -8.29 -12.55 -7.06
C ASP A 79 -9.72 -12.63 -6.53
N LEU A 80 -9.92 -12.44 -5.21
CA LEU A 80 -11.25 -12.38 -4.61
C LEU A 80 -12.07 -11.23 -5.19
N ALA A 81 -11.49 -10.03 -5.26
CA ALA A 81 -12.16 -8.85 -5.80
C ALA A 81 -12.50 -9.03 -7.28
N ILE A 82 -11.55 -9.52 -8.10
CA ILE A 82 -11.77 -9.77 -9.54
C ILE A 82 -12.86 -10.82 -9.75
N SER A 83 -12.83 -11.91 -8.99
CA SER A 83 -13.84 -12.96 -9.10
C SER A 83 -15.24 -12.43 -8.81
N SER A 84 -15.38 -11.57 -7.79
CA SER A 84 -16.66 -10.92 -7.46
C SER A 84 -17.13 -9.97 -8.55
N LEU A 85 -16.22 -9.17 -9.12
CA LEU A 85 -16.52 -8.21 -10.19
C LEU A 85 -16.91 -8.90 -11.50
N LEU A 86 -16.28 -10.03 -11.83
CA LEU A 86 -16.62 -10.81 -13.04
C LEU A 86 -17.98 -11.47 -12.94
N LEU A 87 -18.45 -11.81 -11.74
CA LEU A 87 -19.79 -12.36 -11.53
C LEU A 87 -20.90 -11.31 -11.68
N GLY A 88 -20.57 -10.02 -11.71
CA GLY A 88 -21.51 -8.92 -11.93
C GLY A 88 -22.42 -8.60 -10.74
N ASP A 89 -22.24 -9.28 -9.62
CA ASP A 89 -22.96 -9.04 -8.36
C ASP A 89 -21.91 -8.85 -7.25
N THR A 90 -21.29 -7.68 -7.26
CA THR A 90 -20.27 -7.39 -6.26
C THR A 90 -20.91 -6.91 -4.95
N PRO A 91 -20.62 -7.55 -3.82
CA PRO A 91 -21.14 -7.14 -2.52
C PRO A 91 -20.38 -5.94 -1.93
N PHE A 92 -19.53 -5.28 -2.72
CA PHE A 92 -18.69 -4.18 -2.27
C PHE A 92 -19.03 -2.89 -3.00
N ASP A 93 -19.08 -1.78 -2.26
CA ASP A 93 -19.15 -0.41 -2.80
C ASP A 93 -17.74 0.13 -3.07
N GLY A 94 -16.79 -0.27 -2.25
CA GLY A 94 -15.39 0.15 -2.36
C GLY A 94 -14.40 -0.98 -2.12
N LEU A 95 -13.18 -0.73 -2.56
CA LEU A 95 -12.04 -1.63 -2.43
C LEU A 95 -10.82 -0.85 -1.95
N LEU A 96 -10.16 -1.35 -0.90
CA LEU A 96 -8.80 -0.90 -0.57
C LEU A 96 -7.83 -1.71 -1.43
N MET A 97 -7.17 -1.02 -2.38
CA MET A 97 -6.35 -1.65 -3.40
C MET A 97 -4.90 -1.19 -3.36
N ASP A 98 -3.99 -2.08 -3.74
CA ASP A 98 -2.60 -1.75 -4.01
C ASP A 98 -2.50 -0.79 -5.21
N VAL A 99 -1.51 0.08 -5.19
CA VAL A 99 -1.27 1.07 -6.26
C VAL A 99 -1.12 0.41 -7.64
N THR A 100 -0.57 -0.78 -7.71
CA THR A 100 -0.33 -1.50 -8.97
C THR A 100 -1.60 -2.06 -9.62
N TRP A 101 -2.72 -2.13 -8.91
CA TRP A 101 -3.96 -2.68 -9.47
C TRP A 101 -4.74 -1.67 -10.30
N VAL A 102 -4.51 -0.37 -10.08
CA VAL A 102 -5.27 0.73 -10.70
C VAL A 102 -5.35 0.59 -12.22
N PRO A 103 -4.25 0.39 -12.98
CA PRO A 103 -4.32 0.27 -14.44
C PRO A 103 -5.19 -0.91 -14.92
N LYS A 104 -5.09 -2.08 -14.25
CA LYS A 104 -5.86 -3.27 -14.60
C LYS A 104 -7.36 -3.08 -14.37
N TYR A 105 -7.72 -2.57 -13.19
CA TYR A 105 -9.12 -2.37 -12.81
C TYR A 105 -9.78 -1.24 -13.61
N ALA A 106 -9.02 -0.18 -13.89
CA ALA A 106 -9.47 0.93 -14.73
C ALA A 106 -9.72 0.46 -16.18
N ARG A 107 -8.78 -0.28 -16.78
CA ARG A 107 -8.95 -0.83 -18.14
C ARG A 107 -10.14 -1.79 -18.24
N ALA A 108 -10.43 -2.54 -17.19
CA ALA A 108 -11.60 -3.41 -17.12
C ALA A 108 -12.93 -2.66 -16.92
N GLY A 109 -12.88 -1.35 -16.65
CA GLY A 109 -14.06 -0.51 -16.44
C GLY A 109 -14.77 -0.76 -15.10
N TRP A 110 -14.06 -1.24 -14.09
CA TRP A 110 -14.62 -1.58 -12.77
C TRP A 110 -14.58 -0.43 -11.75
N LEU A 111 -13.84 0.64 -12.04
CA LEU A 111 -13.68 1.78 -11.15
C LEU A 111 -14.55 2.97 -11.59
N GLU A 112 -15.09 3.69 -10.62
CA GLU A 112 -15.77 4.97 -10.81
C GLU A 112 -14.77 6.11 -10.57
N SER A 113 -14.91 7.23 -11.33
CA SER A 113 -14.06 8.40 -11.13
C SER A 113 -14.34 9.07 -9.80
N LEU A 114 -13.25 9.48 -9.13
CA LEU A 114 -13.26 10.27 -7.91
C LEU A 114 -13.09 11.79 -8.16
N ASP A 115 -12.94 12.23 -9.42
CA ASP A 115 -12.66 13.63 -9.79
C ASP A 115 -13.71 14.61 -9.29
N SER A 116 -15.00 14.19 -9.21
CA SER A 116 -16.08 15.03 -8.70
C SER A 116 -16.14 15.12 -7.17
N TYR A 117 -15.44 14.23 -6.48
CA TYR A 117 -15.48 14.10 -5.02
C TYR A 117 -14.27 14.71 -4.31
N PHE A 118 -13.12 14.77 -4.98
CA PHE A 118 -11.88 15.32 -4.45
C PHE A 118 -11.39 16.45 -5.35
N ASN A 119 -11.20 17.60 -4.76
CA ASN A 119 -10.76 18.78 -5.49
C ASN A 119 -9.22 18.85 -5.60
N ASN A 120 -8.73 19.74 -6.46
CA ASN A 120 -7.29 19.91 -6.69
C ASN A 120 -6.50 20.33 -5.44
N ASP A 121 -7.13 21.00 -4.46
CA ASP A 121 -6.45 21.40 -3.23
C ASP A 121 -6.22 20.19 -2.33
N GLU A 122 -7.22 19.26 -2.26
CA GLU A 122 -7.07 18.01 -1.54
C GLU A 122 -5.97 17.13 -2.17
N VAL A 123 -5.90 17.05 -3.50
CA VAL A 123 -4.82 16.32 -4.22
C VAL A 123 -3.46 16.97 -3.95
N ARG A 124 -3.35 18.31 -3.99
CA ARG A 124 -2.11 19.01 -3.68
C ARG A 124 -1.67 18.90 -2.21
N ALA A 125 -2.58 18.62 -1.30
CA ALA A 125 -2.26 18.38 0.11
C ALA A 125 -1.61 17.03 0.38
N LEU A 126 -1.64 16.09 -0.58
CA LEU A 126 -0.97 14.80 -0.47
C LEU A 126 0.55 14.96 -0.43
N ALA A 127 1.20 14.16 0.40
CA ALA A 127 2.66 14.07 0.47
C ALA A 127 3.26 13.55 -0.85
N SER A 128 4.55 13.81 -1.07
CA SER A 128 5.30 13.19 -2.16
C SER A 128 5.16 11.67 -2.08
N GLY A 129 5.08 10.99 -3.22
CA GLY A 129 4.81 9.55 -3.29
C GLY A 129 3.32 9.19 -3.07
N ALA A 130 2.62 9.82 -2.11
CA ALA A 130 1.19 9.56 -1.90
C ALA A 130 0.29 10.02 -3.07
N SER A 131 0.74 10.99 -3.84
CA SER A 131 0.03 11.47 -5.04
C SER A 131 0.19 10.56 -6.25
N GLU A 132 1.15 9.64 -6.21
CA GLU A 132 1.51 8.79 -7.34
C GLU A 132 0.61 7.56 -7.46
N GLY A 133 0.37 7.07 -8.70
CA GLY A 133 -0.40 5.86 -8.97
C GLY A 133 -1.89 5.95 -8.61
N ASN A 134 -2.43 7.16 -8.37
CA ASN A 134 -3.85 7.34 -8.08
C ASN A 134 -4.70 7.65 -9.32
N HIS A 135 -4.05 8.04 -10.42
CA HIS A 135 -4.69 8.37 -11.68
C HIS A 135 -4.40 7.31 -12.73
N TYR A 136 -5.34 7.13 -13.63
CA TYR A 136 -5.12 6.36 -14.86
C TYR A 136 -5.79 7.08 -16.01
N GLN A 137 -5.03 7.34 -17.10
CA GLN A 137 -5.48 8.11 -18.26
C GLN A 137 -6.14 9.46 -17.91
N GLY A 138 -5.59 10.14 -16.90
CA GLY A 138 -6.03 11.46 -16.45
C GLY A 138 -7.18 11.48 -15.45
N SER A 139 -7.83 10.36 -15.15
CA SER A 139 -8.90 10.26 -14.15
C SER A 139 -8.37 9.82 -12.79
N LEU A 140 -8.79 10.48 -11.71
CA LEU A 140 -8.52 10.06 -10.34
C LEU A 140 -9.40 8.84 -10.03
N LEU A 141 -8.82 7.68 -9.77
CA LEU A 141 -9.54 6.43 -9.56
C LEU A 141 -9.27 5.78 -8.21
N ARG A 142 -8.32 6.33 -7.46
CA ARG A 142 -7.92 5.82 -6.16
C ARG A 142 -7.57 6.99 -5.23
N TRP A 143 -8.00 6.92 -3.97
CA TRP A 143 -7.64 7.90 -2.95
C TRP A 143 -6.74 7.26 -1.90
N PRO A 144 -5.50 7.74 -1.68
CA PRO A 144 -4.52 7.02 -0.90
C PRO A 144 -4.86 7.03 0.60
N LEU A 145 -4.81 5.84 1.22
CA LEU A 145 -4.94 5.64 2.66
C LEU A 145 -3.57 5.62 3.34
N THR A 146 -2.58 4.99 2.69
CA THR A 146 -1.19 4.94 3.16
C THR A 146 -0.22 5.27 2.04
N ALA A 147 0.98 5.77 2.41
CA ALA A 147 2.09 6.03 1.51
C ALA A 147 3.34 5.26 1.95
N ASP A 148 3.18 3.96 2.22
CA ASP A 148 4.28 3.14 2.68
C ASP A 148 5.37 3.00 1.60
N ILE A 149 6.62 3.01 2.04
CA ILE A 149 7.81 2.87 1.19
C ILE A 149 8.79 1.86 1.78
N GLY A 150 9.59 1.25 0.93
CA GLY A 150 10.67 0.39 1.40
C GLY A 150 11.78 1.17 2.08
N LEU A 151 12.21 0.71 3.27
CA LEU A 151 13.20 1.36 4.12
C LEU A 151 14.29 0.40 4.55
N LEU A 152 15.50 0.91 4.75
CA LEU A 152 16.59 0.20 5.40
C LEU A 152 16.56 0.48 6.91
N TYR A 153 16.34 -0.57 7.70
CA TYR A 153 16.48 -0.57 9.15
C TYR A 153 17.91 -0.95 9.50
N TRP A 154 18.51 -0.25 10.47
CA TRP A 154 19.88 -0.50 10.89
C TRP A 154 20.04 -0.39 12.40
N ARG A 155 21.06 -1.07 12.94
CA ARG A 155 21.35 -1.18 14.37
C ARG A 155 22.27 -0.05 14.85
N THR A 156 21.71 0.90 15.61
CA THR A 156 22.46 2.04 16.17
C THR A 156 23.41 1.66 17.31
N ASP A 157 23.23 0.49 17.91
CA ASP A 157 24.16 -0.05 18.92
C ASP A 157 25.34 -0.82 18.31
N LEU A 158 25.36 -1.00 17.00
CA LEU A 158 26.43 -1.71 16.29
C LEU A 158 27.26 -0.80 15.39
N MET A 159 26.76 0.36 15.01
CA MET A 159 27.40 1.30 14.11
C MET A 159 26.93 2.74 14.37
N ASP A 160 27.77 3.73 14.04
CA ASP A 160 27.52 5.15 14.29
C ASP A 160 26.69 5.81 13.17
N HIS A 161 26.71 5.26 11.96
CA HIS A 161 25.98 5.76 10.79
C HIS A 161 25.53 4.60 9.87
N PRO A 162 24.42 4.77 9.13
CA PRO A 162 23.97 3.77 8.17
C PRO A 162 24.87 3.72 6.94
N PRO A 163 24.92 2.58 6.21
CA PRO A 163 25.57 2.49 4.92
C PRO A 163 24.82 3.33 3.88
N GLN A 164 25.57 3.95 2.98
CA GLN A 164 25.02 4.69 1.84
C GLN A 164 25.14 3.90 0.54
N THR A 165 26.14 3.03 0.44
CA THR A 165 26.42 2.24 -0.75
C THR A 165 26.31 0.74 -0.48
N PRO A 166 26.06 -0.08 -1.54
CA PRO A 166 26.09 -1.54 -1.44
C PRO A 166 27.41 -2.06 -0.85
N GLN A 167 28.54 -1.48 -1.24
CA GLN A 167 29.84 -1.86 -0.75
C GLN A 167 30.01 -1.57 0.75
N GLU A 168 29.51 -0.42 1.23
CA GLU A 168 29.54 -0.10 2.67
C GLU A 168 28.69 -1.06 3.47
N LEU A 169 27.47 -1.40 2.99
CA LEU A 169 26.60 -2.38 3.62
C LEU A 169 27.30 -3.73 3.75
N GLU A 170 27.96 -4.19 2.69
CA GLU A 170 28.70 -5.45 2.69
C GLU A 170 29.88 -5.41 3.68
N ASN A 171 30.70 -4.36 3.64
CA ASN A 171 31.89 -4.22 4.49
C ASN A 171 31.50 -4.18 5.98
N ILE A 172 30.46 -3.42 6.34
CA ILE A 172 29.96 -3.34 7.71
C ILE A 172 29.42 -4.71 8.14
N SER A 173 28.63 -5.36 7.28
CA SER A 173 28.07 -6.69 7.55
C SER A 173 29.18 -7.72 7.84
N GLN A 174 30.16 -7.84 6.96
CA GLN A 174 31.27 -8.79 7.12
C GLN A 174 32.09 -8.53 8.39
N LYS A 175 32.35 -7.25 8.72
CA LYS A 175 33.01 -6.86 9.95
C LYS A 175 32.24 -7.28 11.20
N LEU A 176 30.90 -7.07 11.20
CA LEU A 176 30.07 -7.44 12.34
C LEU A 176 29.95 -8.96 12.50
N GLN A 177 29.81 -9.68 11.39
CA GLN A 177 29.77 -11.14 11.37
C GLN A 177 31.11 -11.76 11.84
N SER A 178 32.26 -11.30 11.33
CA SER A 178 33.57 -11.81 11.70
C SER A 178 33.92 -11.57 13.19
N ASN A 179 33.34 -10.49 13.78
CA ASN A 179 33.48 -10.18 15.19
C ASN A 179 32.44 -10.88 16.09
N GLY A 180 31.58 -11.75 15.50
CA GLY A 180 30.54 -12.48 16.22
C GLY A 180 29.41 -11.60 16.79
N ARG A 181 29.24 -10.37 16.28
CA ARG A 181 28.20 -9.44 16.76
C ARG A 181 26.82 -9.82 16.28
N VAL A 182 26.69 -10.30 15.05
CA VAL A 182 25.46 -10.79 14.44
C VAL A 182 25.77 -12.00 13.54
N PRO A 183 24.86 -12.98 13.43
CA PRO A 183 25.03 -14.07 12.46
C PRO A 183 24.78 -13.61 11.01
N TYR A 184 23.95 -12.60 10.79
CA TYR A 184 23.57 -12.10 9.47
C TYR A 184 23.84 -10.61 9.32
N GLY A 185 24.34 -10.20 8.16
CA GLY A 185 24.53 -8.80 7.83
C GLY A 185 23.19 -8.15 7.45
N TYR A 186 22.48 -8.73 6.47
CA TYR A 186 21.29 -8.12 5.88
C TYR A 186 20.18 -9.16 5.63
N VAL A 187 18.95 -8.84 6.03
CA VAL A 187 17.75 -9.64 5.80
C VAL A 187 16.69 -8.82 5.05
N TRP A 188 16.00 -9.47 4.13
CA TRP A 188 15.09 -8.85 3.18
C TRP A 188 14.08 -9.85 2.62
N GLN A 189 13.11 -9.41 1.78
CA GLN A 189 12.04 -10.21 1.19
C GLN A 189 12.54 -10.95 -0.05
N GLY A 190 13.11 -12.14 0.13
CA GLY A 190 13.68 -12.96 -0.94
C GLY A 190 12.80 -14.10 -1.42
N ARG A 191 11.64 -14.34 -0.78
CA ARG A 191 10.65 -15.34 -1.23
C ARG A 191 10.10 -14.94 -2.61
N GLN A 192 9.72 -15.92 -3.43
CA GLN A 192 9.04 -15.69 -4.70
C GLN A 192 7.61 -15.18 -4.43
N TYR A 193 7.42 -13.88 -4.37
CA TYR A 193 6.16 -13.15 -4.25
C TYR A 193 6.42 -11.66 -4.50
N GLU A 194 5.40 -10.80 -4.41
CA GLU A 194 5.47 -9.37 -4.74
C GLU A 194 6.58 -8.60 -3.98
N GLY A 195 6.88 -8.99 -2.74
CA GLY A 195 7.95 -8.34 -1.97
C GLY A 195 9.33 -8.48 -2.60
N LEU A 196 9.60 -9.56 -3.35
CA LEU A 196 10.85 -9.72 -4.11
C LEU A 196 10.94 -8.71 -5.25
N SER A 197 9.84 -8.44 -5.96
CA SER A 197 9.76 -7.41 -6.99
C SER A 197 10.02 -6.01 -6.42
N CYS A 198 9.47 -5.74 -5.23
CA CYS A 198 9.72 -4.47 -4.52
C CYS A 198 11.20 -4.28 -4.16
N VAL A 199 11.82 -5.31 -3.60
CA VAL A 199 13.27 -5.28 -3.28
C VAL A 199 14.10 -5.06 -4.54
N PHE A 200 13.79 -5.77 -5.62
CA PHE A 200 14.55 -5.65 -6.88
C PHE A 200 14.43 -4.25 -7.49
N LEU A 201 13.23 -3.65 -7.47
CA LEU A 201 13.02 -2.27 -7.95
C LEU A 201 13.92 -1.28 -7.21
N GLU A 202 14.01 -1.38 -5.89
CA GLU A 202 14.86 -0.50 -5.08
C GLU A 202 16.34 -0.61 -5.46
N ILE A 203 16.79 -1.83 -5.76
CA ILE A 203 18.20 -2.07 -6.07
C ILE A 203 18.51 -1.67 -7.52
N ILE A 204 17.68 -2.01 -8.50
CA ILE A 204 17.95 -1.65 -9.90
C ILE A 204 17.98 -0.12 -10.08
N ASP A 205 17.04 0.61 -9.47
CA ASP A 205 17.01 2.08 -9.50
C ASP A 205 18.21 2.67 -8.77
N GLY A 206 18.52 2.16 -7.57
CA GLY A 206 19.71 2.57 -6.82
C GLY A 206 21.04 2.27 -7.54
N PHE A 207 21.02 1.39 -8.54
CA PHE A 207 22.16 1.08 -9.40
C PHE A 207 22.15 1.89 -10.69
N GLY A 208 21.19 2.83 -10.83
CA GLY A 208 21.08 3.75 -11.97
C GLY A 208 20.41 3.13 -13.19
N GLY A 209 19.59 2.07 -12.99
CA GLY A 209 18.75 1.50 -14.02
C GLY A 209 17.27 1.73 -13.75
N GLU A 210 16.45 1.14 -14.60
CA GLU A 210 14.99 1.11 -14.46
C GLU A 210 14.50 -0.30 -14.78
N TRP A 211 13.53 -0.79 -14.06
CA TRP A 211 12.87 -2.05 -14.41
C TRP A 211 12.07 -1.89 -15.72
N PHE A 212 11.30 -0.83 -15.79
CA PHE A 212 10.46 -0.50 -16.94
C PHE A 212 10.45 1.02 -17.10
N SER A 213 10.84 1.53 -18.27
CA SER A 213 10.79 2.95 -18.55
C SER A 213 9.38 3.36 -19.00
N PRO A 214 8.69 4.25 -18.24
CA PRO A 214 7.36 4.72 -18.61
C PRO A 214 7.38 5.54 -19.92
N GLU A 215 8.50 6.18 -20.21
CA GLU A 215 8.65 7.08 -21.37
C GLU A 215 8.89 6.33 -22.67
N SER A 216 9.78 5.34 -22.67
CA SER A 216 10.15 4.57 -23.86
C SER A 216 9.45 3.22 -23.95
N GLY A 217 8.86 2.71 -22.85
CA GLY A 217 8.36 1.35 -22.75
C GLY A 217 9.47 0.30 -22.64
N GLU A 218 10.74 0.72 -22.59
CA GLU A 218 11.90 -0.19 -22.55
C GLU A 218 11.96 -0.95 -21.23
N ILE A 219 12.27 -2.25 -21.31
CA ILE A 219 12.50 -3.10 -20.16
C ILE A 219 14.02 -3.10 -19.88
N GLY A 220 14.42 -2.92 -18.63
CA GLY A 220 15.83 -2.76 -18.28
C GLY A 220 16.44 -3.92 -17.49
N LEU A 221 15.79 -5.09 -17.50
CA LEU A 221 16.21 -6.24 -16.67
C LEU A 221 17.54 -6.83 -17.12
N ASP A 222 17.81 -6.90 -18.42
CA ASP A 222 19.07 -7.41 -19.00
C ASP A 222 20.13 -6.33 -19.25
N LYS A 223 19.83 -5.06 -18.90
CA LYS A 223 20.78 -3.96 -18.99
C LYS A 223 21.81 -4.02 -17.86
N PRO A 224 22.93 -3.29 -17.95
CA PRO A 224 24.01 -3.37 -16.95
C PRO A 224 23.55 -3.22 -15.49
N ALA A 225 22.64 -2.28 -15.20
CA ALA A 225 22.14 -2.07 -13.85
C ALA A 225 21.23 -3.22 -13.35
N GLY A 226 20.35 -3.76 -14.21
CA GLY A 226 19.51 -4.91 -13.90
C GLY A 226 20.33 -6.17 -13.61
N LEU A 227 21.35 -6.42 -14.45
CA LEU A 227 22.29 -7.52 -14.24
C LEU A 227 23.08 -7.33 -12.94
N ALA A 228 23.58 -6.13 -12.66
CA ALA A 228 24.33 -5.82 -11.45
C ALA A 228 23.46 -5.94 -10.19
N ALA A 229 22.19 -5.54 -10.25
CA ALA A 229 21.23 -5.68 -9.16
C ALA A 229 20.99 -7.17 -8.81
N ALA A 230 20.74 -8.00 -9.80
CA ALA A 230 20.56 -9.45 -9.59
C ALA A 230 21.82 -10.12 -9.07
N GLN A 231 23.00 -9.75 -9.62
CA GLN A 231 24.31 -10.24 -9.16
C GLN A 231 24.60 -9.84 -7.71
N TRP A 232 24.22 -8.62 -7.31
CA TRP A 232 24.41 -8.15 -5.95
C TRP A 232 23.56 -8.93 -4.95
N LEU A 233 22.26 -9.09 -5.23
CA LEU A 233 21.34 -9.84 -4.36
C LEU A 233 21.76 -11.31 -4.21
N ASP A 234 22.11 -11.98 -5.31
CA ASP A 234 22.66 -13.33 -5.29
C ASP A 234 23.97 -13.37 -4.49
N GLY A 235 24.87 -12.45 -4.77
CA GLY A 235 26.17 -12.32 -4.08
C GLY A 235 26.07 -12.14 -2.57
N LEU A 236 25.04 -11.47 -2.05
CA LEU A 236 24.79 -11.37 -0.61
C LEU A 236 24.54 -12.74 0.03
N ILE A 237 23.84 -13.64 -0.68
CA ILE A 237 23.57 -15.01 -0.23
C ILE A 237 24.84 -15.86 -0.35
N GLN A 238 25.53 -15.81 -1.49
CA GLN A 238 26.73 -16.61 -1.75
C GLN A 238 27.87 -16.29 -0.78
N ARG A 239 28.01 -15.03 -0.38
CA ARG A 239 29.01 -14.59 0.59
C ARG A 239 28.56 -14.74 2.06
N GLY A 240 27.35 -15.24 2.31
CA GLY A 240 26.80 -15.45 3.66
C GLY A 240 26.48 -14.14 4.41
N ILE A 241 26.38 -13.01 3.71
CA ILE A 241 25.92 -11.74 4.29
C ILE A 241 24.44 -11.86 4.63
N SER A 242 23.65 -12.40 3.70
CA SER A 242 22.27 -12.83 3.93
C SER A 242 22.23 -14.34 4.15
N PRO A 243 21.35 -14.85 5.05
CA PRO A 243 21.17 -16.29 5.20
C PRO A 243 20.60 -16.92 3.93
N ARG A 244 20.94 -18.15 3.60
CA ARG A 244 20.27 -18.86 2.49
C ARG A 244 18.75 -18.93 2.67
N ALA A 245 18.27 -18.96 3.92
CA ALA A 245 16.86 -18.95 4.24
C ALA A 245 16.12 -17.66 3.78
N VAL A 246 16.85 -16.60 3.43
CA VAL A 246 16.26 -15.34 2.93
C VAL A 246 15.38 -15.58 1.69
N THR A 247 15.68 -16.61 0.89
CA THR A 247 14.88 -17.03 -0.27
C THR A 247 13.46 -17.52 0.09
N ASN A 248 13.18 -17.68 1.39
CA ASN A 248 11.84 -18.01 1.92
C ASN A 248 11.27 -16.90 2.80
N PHE A 249 11.98 -15.77 2.95
CA PHE A 249 11.54 -14.68 3.82
C PHE A 249 10.54 -13.79 3.11
N SER A 250 9.44 -13.54 3.81
CA SER A 250 8.54 -12.40 3.61
C SER A 250 8.90 -11.28 4.59
N GLU A 251 8.03 -10.28 4.72
CA GLU A 251 8.15 -9.22 5.71
C GLU A 251 8.26 -9.79 7.13
N SER A 252 7.47 -10.82 7.43
CA SER A 252 7.38 -11.41 8.77
C SER A 252 8.67 -12.10 9.19
N GLU A 253 9.26 -12.92 8.34
CA GLU A 253 10.51 -13.65 8.65
C GLU A 253 11.70 -12.69 8.76
N ALA A 254 11.78 -11.69 7.85
CA ALA A 254 12.80 -10.65 7.93
C ALA A 254 12.67 -9.85 9.23
N LEU A 255 11.44 -9.45 9.59
CA LEU A 255 11.14 -8.74 10.83
C LEU A 255 11.54 -9.56 12.06
N GLN A 256 11.18 -10.84 12.13
CA GLN A 256 11.50 -11.70 13.27
C GLN A 256 13.01 -11.91 13.41
N SER A 257 13.74 -12.11 12.30
CA SER A 257 15.19 -12.22 12.31
C SER A 257 15.86 -10.96 12.84
N PHE A 258 15.40 -9.77 12.42
CA PHE A 258 15.95 -8.50 12.89
C PHE A 258 15.54 -8.20 14.34
N LYS A 259 14.25 -8.41 14.68
CA LYS A 259 13.67 -8.20 16.02
C LYS A 259 14.37 -9.02 17.10
N SER A 260 14.80 -10.24 16.75
CA SER A 260 15.58 -11.12 17.65
C SER A 260 17.09 -10.79 17.70
N GLY A 261 17.52 -9.70 17.06
CA GLY A 261 18.92 -9.25 17.08
C GLY A 261 19.86 -10.05 16.19
N GLN A 262 19.35 -10.91 15.30
CA GLN A 262 20.19 -11.77 14.46
C GLN A 262 20.77 -11.07 13.23
N ALA A 263 20.26 -9.90 12.85
CA ALA A 263 20.74 -9.15 11.68
C ALA A 263 21.18 -7.73 12.04
N ALA A 264 22.14 -7.19 11.28
CA ALA A 264 22.61 -5.80 11.40
C ALA A 264 21.70 -4.84 10.62
N PHE A 265 21.19 -5.31 9.48
CA PHE A 265 20.31 -4.56 8.58
C PHE A 265 19.09 -5.39 8.21
N MET A 266 17.99 -4.67 7.95
CA MET A 266 16.74 -5.25 7.42
C MET A 266 16.11 -4.29 6.43
N ARG A 267 15.66 -4.81 5.28
CA ARG A 267 14.67 -4.09 4.47
C ARG A 267 13.27 -4.42 5.00
N ASN A 268 12.47 -3.40 5.25
CA ASN A 268 11.04 -3.60 5.57
C ASN A 268 10.24 -2.31 5.34
N TRP A 269 8.93 -2.39 5.54
CA TRP A 269 8.00 -1.28 5.46
C TRP A 269 7.91 -0.51 6.78
N PRO A 270 7.37 0.73 6.81
CA PRO A 270 7.30 1.58 8.00
C PRO A 270 6.65 0.97 9.23
N TYR A 271 5.63 0.09 9.05
CA TYR A 271 4.97 -0.60 10.17
C TYR A 271 5.94 -1.40 11.07
N ALA A 272 7.04 -1.87 10.51
CA ALA A 272 8.02 -2.64 11.24
C ALA A 272 8.65 -1.85 12.40
N TRP A 273 8.68 -0.49 12.30
CA TRP A 273 9.14 0.34 13.40
C TRP A 273 8.34 0.10 14.68
N ALA A 274 7.01 0.13 14.59
CA ALA A 274 6.14 -0.08 15.75
C ALA A 274 6.35 -1.49 16.34
N GLU A 275 6.50 -2.51 15.50
CA GLU A 275 6.77 -3.89 15.93
C GLU A 275 8.12 -4.04 16.64
N LEU A 276 9.14 -3.32 16.17
CA LEU A 276 10.50 -3.34 16.73
C LEU A 276 10.60 -2.58 18.05
N GLN A 277 9.64 -1.70 18.37
CA GLN A 277 9.59 -0.98 19.65
C GLN A 277 8.76 -1.69 20.72
N LYS A 278 8.20 -2.87 20.45
CA LYS A 278 7.48 -3.68 21.44
C LYS A 278 8.43 -4.25 22.50
N ASN A 279 7.87 -4.60 23.66
CA ASN A 279 8.63 -5.09 24.82
C ASN A 279 9.38 -6.41 24.56
N ASP A 280 8.92 -7.21 23.62
CA ASP A 280 9.53 -8.49 23.21
C ASP A 280 10.65 -8.33 22.19
N SER A 281 10.98 -7.11 21.77
CA SER A 281 12.05 -6.83 20.82
C SER A 281 13.41 -6.72 21.52
N GLN A 282 14.39 -7.48 21.05
CA GLN A 282 15.77 -7.39 21.55
C GLN A 282 16.52 -6.16 21.01
N VAL A 283 15.97 -5.55 19.96
CA VAL A 283 16.55 -4.36 19.31
C VAL A 283 15.78 -3.07 19.63
N ARG A 284 14.85 -3.12 20.59
CA ARG A 284 14.11 -1.96 21.04
C ARG A 284 15.07 -0.82 21.43
N ASP A 285 14.75 0.40 21.02
CA ASP A 285 15.54 1.62 21.25
C ASP A 285 16.99 1.58 20.69
N LYS A 286 17.32 0.59 19.82
CA LYS A 286 18.64 0.39 19.22
C LYS A 286 18.59 0.38 17.70
N ILE A 287 17.61 1.02 17.12
CA ILE A 287 17.37 1.02 15.68
C ILE A 287 17.16 2.44 15.15
N ALA A 288 17.52 2.61 13.90
CA ALA A 288 17.08 3.74 13.09
C ALA A 288 16.69 3.27 11.68
N ILE A 289 16.10 4.15 10.91
CA ILE A 289 15.72 3.91 9.51
C ILE A 289 16.38 4.91 8.58
N THR A 290 16.60 4.50 7.36
CA THR A 290 17.13 5.33 6.27
C THR A 290 16.60 4.80 4.94
N THR A 291 16.92 5.48 3.84
CA THR A 291 16.70 4.99 2.47
C THR A 291 17.54 3.74 2.19
N MET A 292 17.17 3.00 1.15
CA MET A 292 18.00 1.91 0.65
C MET A 292 19.33 2.45 0.13
N VAL A 293 20.32 1.56 0.02
CA VAL A 293 21.65 1.89 -0.51
C VAL A 293 21.60 2.15 -2.02
N ALA A 294 22.46 3.03 -2.51
CA ALA A 294 22.64 3.32 -3.93
C ALA A 294 24.10 3.27 -4.35
N GLN A 295 24.39 2.95 -5.59
CA GLN A 295 25.73 3.06 -6.15
C GLN A 295 26.21 4.51 -6.13
N THR A 296 27.52 4.70 -5.97
CA THR A 296 28.12 6.03 -5.95
C THR A 296 27.72 6.82 -7.20
N GLY A 297 27.18 8.02 -7.00
CA GLY A 297 26.71 8.89 -8.07
C GLY A 297 25.23 8.69 -8.46
N HIS A 298 24.55 7.71 -7.86
CA HIS A 298 23.10 7.49 -8.03
C HIS A 298 22.32 7.85 -6.77
N GLN A 299 21.02 8.03 -6.91
CA GLN A 299 20.11 8.29 -5.81
C GLN A 299 19.52 6.96 -5.29
N PRO A 300 19.23 6.86 -3.99
CA PRO A 300 18.48 5.72 -3.48
C PRO A 300 17.07 5.69 -4.06
N ALA A 301 16.47 4.53 -4.06
CA ALA A 301 15.07 4.35 -4.43
C ALA A 301 14.32 3.64 -3.29
N ALA A 302 13.02 3.94 -3.16
CA ALA A 302 12.13 3.32 -2.22
C ALA A 302 10.86 2.89 -2.97
N THR A 303 10.59 1.62 -3.05
CA THR A 303 9.36 1.12 -3.69
C THR A 303 8.15 1.68 -2.97
N LEU A 304 7.24 2.32 -3.73
CA LEU A 304 5.96 2.78 -3.24
C LEU A 304 5.02 1.58 -3.02
N GLY A 305 4.69 1.31 -1.76
CA GLY A 305 3.75 0.29 -1.30
C GLY A 305 2.42 0.88 -0.85
N SER A 306 1.92 1.89 -1.56
CA SER A 306 0.73 2.65 -1.20
C SER A 306 -0.55 1.83 -1.38
N TRP A 307 -1.39 1.85 -0.36
CA TRP A 307 -2.75 1.33 -0.40
C TRP A 307 -3.76 2.49 -0.43
N GLY A 308 -4.82 2.38 -1.22
CA GLY A 308 -5.81 3.42 -1.39
C GLY A 308 -7.21 2.88 -1.69
N LEU A 309 -8.19 3.73 -1.43
CA LEU A 309 -9.61 3.44 -1.56
C LEU A 309 -10.09 3.79 -2.96
N SER A 310 -10.75 2.85 -3.62
CA SER A 310 -11.36 3.04 -4.94
C SER A 310 -12.85 2.74 -4.86
N LEU A 311 -13.65 3.57 -5.52
CA LEU A 311 -15.08 3.39 -5.66
C LEU A 311 -15.34 2.42 -6.80
N LEU A 312 -16.13 1.38 -6.53
CA LEU A 312 -16.48 0.39 -7.53
C LEU A 312 -17.66 0.87 -8.37
N LYS A 313 -17.57 0.65 -9.68
CA LYS A 313 -18.63 0.98 -10.61
C LYS A 313 -19.86 0.13 -10.31
N GLY A 314 -21.02 0.79 -10.19
CA GLY A 314 -22.26 0.12 -9.81
C GLY A 314 -22.55 0.12 -8.32
N SER A 315 -21.73 0.78 -7.47
CA SER A 315 -22.11 1.07 -6.09
C SER A 315 -23.48 1.74 -6.02
N ALA A 316 -24.36 1.23 -5.15
CA ALA A 316 -25.69 1.80 -4.93
C ALA A 316 -25.61 3.13 -4.13
N HIS A 317 -24.53 3.39 -3.43
CA HIS A 317 -24.36 4.52 -2.52
C HIS A 317 -23.01 5.22 -2.69
N PRO A 318 -22.68 5.75 -3.90
CA PRO A 318 -21.37 6.31 -4.19
C PRO A 318 -20.99 7.49 -3.28
N GLU A 319 -21.92 8.42 -3.00
CA GLU A 319 -21.66 9.56 -2.13
C GLU A 319 -21.36 9.13 -0.69
N SER A 320 -22.15 8.18 -0.16
CA SER A 320 -21.96 7.65 1.19
C SER A 320 -20.64 6.87 1.31
N THR A 321 -20.25 6.16 0.25
CA THR A 321 -18.99 5.43 0.17
C THR A 321 -17.79 6.38 0.18
N VAL A 322 -17.86 7.46 -0.62
CA VAL A 322 -16.80 8.46 -0.64
C VAL A 322 -16.73 9.26 0.68
N GLU A 323 -17.87 9.47 1.36
CA GLU A 323 -17.84 10.07 2.70
C GLU A 323 -17.08 9.19 3.69
N ALA A 324 -17.23 7.87 3.62
CA ALA A 324 -16.41 6.96 4.41
C ALA A 324 -14.92 6.99 4.01
N PHE A 325 -14.60 7.14 2.71
CA PHE A 325 -13.22 7.33 2.26
C PHE A 325 -12.60 8.58 2.88
N LYS A 326 -13.30 9.73 2.81
CA LYS A 326 -12.84 10.99 3.41
C LYS A 326 -12.63 10.87 4.91
N PHE A 327 -13.51 10.17 5.62
CA PHE A 327 -13.35 9.93 7.05
C PHE A 327 -12.10 9.07 7.34
N LEU A 328 -11.96 7.93 6.67
CA LEU A 328 -10.84 6.99 6.88
C LEU A 328 -9.48 7.61 6.53
N THR A 329 -9.45 8.56 5.58
CA THR A 329 -8.24 9.25 5.13
C THR A 329 -8.08 10.66 5.71
N SER A 330 -8.95 11.05 6.65
CA SER A 330 -8.83 12.32 7.37
C SER A 330 -7.52 12.39 8.16
N GLU A 331 -7.04 13.59 8.45
CA GLU A 331 -5.82 13.77 9.27
C GLU A 331 -5.93 13.05 10.63
N GLU A 332 -7.10 13.09 11.27
CA GLU A 332 -7.33 12.43 12.56
C GLU A 332 -7.19 10.90 12.42
N SER A 333 -7.84 10.30 11.42
CA SER A 333 -7.76 8.87 11.15
C SER A 333 -6.34 8.43 10.79
N GLN A 334 -5.62 9.21 9.98
CA GLN A 334 -4.25 8.91 9.61
C GLN A 334 -3.27 9.05 10.78
N ARG A 335 -3.45 10.05 11.66
CA ARG A 335 -2.69 10.17 12.92
C ARG A 335 -2.91 8.94 13.81
N TYR A 336 -4.16 8.47 13.91
CA TYR A 336 -4.48 7.26 14.63
C TYR A 336 -3.79 6.03 14.02
N LEU A 337 -3.93 5.79 12.71
CA LEU A 337 -3.34 4.66 12.01
C LEU A 337 -1.80 4.66 12.12
N TYR A 338 -1.17 5.81 11.96
CA TYR A 338 0.28 5.93 12.14
C TYR A 338 0.70 5.65 13.60
N SER A 339 0.04 6.28 14.57
CA SER A 339 0.42 6.16 15.99
C SER A 339 0.21 4.77 16.56
N GLN A 340 -0.80 4.01 16.08
CA GLN A 340 -1.13 2.69 16.60
C GLN A 340 -0.47 1.56 15.79
N TYR A 341 -0.35 1.72 14.47
CA TYR A 341 0.02 0.64 13.56
C TYR A 341 1.25 0.97 12.69
N GLY A 342 1.73 2.21 12.69
CA GLY A 342 2.89 2.63 11.91
C GLY A 342 2.62 2.81 10.40
N TYR A 343 1.36 2.87 9.98
CA TYR A 343 1.03 3.13 8.57
C TYR A 343 1.35 4.57 8.17
N THR A 344 2.11 4.74 7.11
CA THR A 344 2.60 6.05 6.68
C THR A 344 1.46 6.95 6.24
N PRO A 345 1.33 8.17 6.82
CA PRO A 345 0.32 9.12 6.42
C PRO A 345 0.48 9.59 4.97
N THR A 346 -0.62 10.03 4.37
CA THR A 346 -0.64 10.57 3.01
C THR A 346 -0.74 12.10 2.96
N GLN A 347 -1.04 12.75 4.09
CA GLN A 347 -1.23 14.21 4.16
C GLN A 347 0.06 14.92 4.57
N LYS A 348 0.51 15.93 3.78
CA LYS A 348 1.70 16.73 4.07
C LYS A 348 1.69 17.37 5.46
N ALA A 349 0.51 17.80 5.92
CA ALA A 349 0.36 18.48 7.21
C ALA A 349 0.81 17.59 8.39
N ILE A 350 0.65 16.26 8.29
CA ILE A 350 1.01 15.31 9.35
C ILE A 350 2.52 15.23 9.52
N PHE A 351 3.30 15.28 8.43
CA PHE A 351 4.76 15.28 8.48
C PHE A 351 5.36 16.54 9.05
N ASN A 352 4.56 17.62 9.18
CA ASN A 352 4.96 18.89 9.80
C ASN A 352 4.45 19.04 11.24
N ASP A 353 3.73 18.06 11.79
CA ASP A 353 3.21 18.10 13.15
C ASP A 353 4.30 17.90 14.19
N GLN A 354 4.73 18.99 14.83
CA GLN A 354 5.79 18.97 15.83
C GLN A 354 5.48 18.10 17.04
N THR A 355 4.21 17.93 17.40
CA THR A 355 3.80 17.05 18.51
C THR A 355 3.96 15.60 18.14
N LEU A 356 3.55 15.24 16.93
CA LEU A 356 3.68 13.87 16.42
C LEU A 356 5.14 13.51 16.17
N LEU A 357 5.94 14.41 15.58
CA LEU A 357 7.37 14.22 15.33
C LEU A 357 8.16 14.01 16.63
N LYS A 358 7.86 14.75 17.69
CA LYS A 358 8.49 14.52 19.01
C LYS A 358 8.17 13.17 19.59
N LYS A 359 6.94 12.69 19.40
CA LYS A 359 6.48 11.40 19.91
C LYS A 359 6.95 10.22 19.04
N HIS A 360 7.09 10.45 17.75
CA HIS A 360 7.45 9.45 16.74
C HIS A 360 8.56 9.97 15.82
N PRO A 361 9.83 9.96 16.25
CA PRO A 361 10.94 10.52 15.47
C PRO A 361 11.14 9.85 14.09
N SER A 362 10.71 8.59 13.95
CA SER A 362 10.76 7.87 12.67
C SER A 362 9.94 8.53 11.56
N LEU A 363 8.90 9.32 11.91
CA LEU A 363 8.05 9.99 10.93
C LEU A 363 8.84 11.02 10.08
N GLN A 364 9.83 11.69 10.68
CA GLN A 364 10.70 12.60 9.95
C GLN A 364 11.51 11.85 8.89
N ALA A 365 12.18 10.77 9.27
CA ALA A 365 12.99 9.96 8.34
C ALA A 365 12.13 9.32 7.22
N ILE A 366 10.90 8.90 7.54
CA ILE A 366 9.94 8.43 6.53
C ILE A 366 9.60 9.56 5.55
N GLY A 367 9.28 10.76 6.05
CA GLY A 367 8.97 11.93 5.22
C GLY A 367 10.12 12.32 4.29
N GLU A 368 11.36 12.27 4.79
CA GLU A 368 12.56 12.51 4.00
C GLU A 368 12.78 11.43 2.93
N ALA A 369 12.46 10.18 3.22
CA ALA A 369 12.61 9.07 2.29
C ALA A 369 11.52 9.06 1.19
N LEU A 370 10.34 9.64 1.43
CA LEU A 370 9.25 9.69 0.45
C LEU A 370 9.60 10.43 -0.85
N VAL A 371 10.61 11.29 -0.86
CA VAL A 371 11.08 11.95 -2.10
C VAL A 371 11.75 10.97 -3.07
N TYR A 372 12.16 9.83 -2.57
CA TYR A 372 12.79 8.75 -3.35
C TYR A 372 11.81 7.63 -3.72
N ALA A 373 10.51 7.83 -3.46
CA ALA A 373 9.49 6.87 -3.83
C ALA A 373 9.52 6.57 -5.34
N ARG A 374 9.36 5.31 -5.70
CA ARG A 374 9.30 4.82 -7.08
C ARG A 374 8.10 3.91 -7.25
N SER A 375 7.28 4.23 -8.23
CA SER A 375 6.19 3.36 -8.65
C SER A 375 6.73 2.12 -9.35
N ARG A 376 6.10 0.99 -9.08
CA ARG A 376 6.29 -0.23 -9.88
C ARG A 376 5.69 -0.01 -11.28
N PRO A 377 6.04 -0.82 -12.30
CA PRO A 377 5.56 -0.63 -13.68
C PRO A 377 4.05 -0.38 -13.77
N GLU A 378 3.65 0.77 -14.31
CA GLU A 378 2.25 1.18 -14.45
C GLU A 378 1.62 0.57 -15.72
N THR A 379 1.33 -0.70 -15.67
CA THR A 379 0.71 -1.44 -16.77
C THR A 379 -0.47 -2.29 -16.28
N PRO A 380 -1.54 -2.47 -17.07
CA PRO A 380 -2.60 -3.43 -16.78
C PRO A 380 -2.12 -4.88 -16.64
N LEU A 381 -0.92 -5.17 -17.14
CA LEU A 381 -0.27 -6.48 -17.10
C LEU A 381 0.72 -6.62 -15.95
N TYR A 382 0.71 -5.70 -14.98
CA TYR A 382 1.69 -5.67 -13.90
C TYR A 382 1.83 -7.03 -13.19
N ALA A 383 0.74 -7.69 -12.87
CA ALA A 383 0.77 -8.98 -12.17
C ALA A 383 1.57 -10.05 -12.95
N GLN A 384 1.42 -10.08 -14.29
CA GLN A 384 2.15 -11.01 -15.16
C GLN A 384 3.63 -10.62 -15.29
N VAL A 385 3.92 -9.33 -15.42
CA VAL A 385 5.28 -8.80 -15.51
C VAL A 385 6.03 -9.06 -14.20
N SER A 386 5.38 -8.81 -13.06
CA SER A 386 5.95 -9.06 -11.73
C SER A 386 6.18 -10.57 -11.50
N ASP A 387 5.22 -11.44 -11.88
CA ASP A 387 5.39 -12.89 -11.75
C ASP A 387 6.58 -13.43 -12.59
N VAL A 388 6.79 -12.88 -13.78
CA VAL A 388 7.98 -13.22 -14.60
C VAL A 388 9.27 -12.88 -13.85
N LEU A 389 9.37 -11.64 -13.33
CA LEU A 389 10.55 -11.24 -12.55
C LEU A 389 10.75 -12.12 -11.32
N GLN A 390 9.71 -12.34 -10.53
CA GLN A 390 9.73 -13.14 -9.32
C GLN A 390 10.27 -14.55 -9.59
N ARG A 391 9.75 -15.23 -10.60
CA ARG A 391 10.19 -16.60 -10.97
C ARG A 391 11.65 -16.64 -11.41
N LYS A 392 12.07 -15.71 -12.27
CA LYS A 392 13.42 -15.71 -12.83
C LYS A 392 14.46 -15.29 -11.79
N LEU A 393 14.14 -14.26 -10.98
CA LEU A 393 15.02 -13.84 -9.91
C LEU A 393 15.09 -14.88 -8.77
N SER A 394 13.96 -15.49 -8.37
CA SER A 394 13.97 -16.61 -7.41
C SER A 394 14.81 -17.79 -7.89
N GLY A 395 14.72 -18.14 -9.18
CA GLY A 395 15.59 -19.15 -9.78
C GLY A 395 17.08 -18.81 -9.72
N THR A 396 17.41 -17.52 -9.82
CA THR A 396 18.78 -17.02 -9.62
C THR A 396 19.23 -17.19 -8.17
N LEU A 397 18.43 -16.68 -7.21
CA LEU A 397 18.74 -16.71 -5.79
C LEU A 397 18.80 -18.11 -5.18
N THR A 398 18.26 -19.11 -5.87
CA THR A 398 18.28 -20.54 -5.47
C THR A 398 19.26 -21.40 -6.27
N ASP A 399 20.22 -20.77 -6.95
CA ASP A 399 21.26 -21.44 -7.74
C ASP A 399 20.73 -22.27 -8.94
N MET A 400 19.50 -22.06 -9.39
CA MET A 400 18.93 -22.77 -10.55
C MET A 400 19.41 -22.22 -11.90
N THR A 401 19.79 -20.93 -11.92
CA THR A 401 20.31 -20.24 -13.10
C THR A 401 21.28 -19.14 -12.68
N SER A 402 22.17 -18.73 -13.57
CA SER A 402 23.05 -17.59 -13.28
C SER A 402 22.28 -16.28 -13.29
N PRO A 403 22.72 -15.23 -12.53
CA PRO A 403 22.07 -13.92 -12.55
C PRO A 403 21.88 -13.34 -13.95
N THR A 404 22.90 -13.43 -14.79
CA THR A 404 22.85 -12.97 -16.19
C THR A 404 21.78 -13.70 -16.99
N ALA A 405 21.78 -15.04 -16.97
CA ALA A 405 20.80 -15.83 -17.71
C ALA A 405 19.38 -15.63 -17.17
N GLY A 406 19.22 -15.51 -15.84
CA GLY A 406 17.94 -15.24 -15.21
C GLY A 406 17.34 -13.92 -15.66
N MET A 407 18.11 -12.84 -15.68
CA MET A 407 17.63 -11.51 -16.11
C MET A 407 17.37 -11.43 -17.60
N GLN A 408 18.19 -12.05 -18.46
CA GLN A 408 17.93 -12.15 -19.89
C GLN A 408 16.63 -12.90 -20.19
N GLN A 409 16.35 -14.00 -19.47
CA GLN A 409 15.09 -14.71 -19.61
C GLN A 409 13.91 -13.90 -19.04
N ALA A 410 14.11 -13.10 -18.00
CA ALA A 410 13.08 -12.21 -17.47
C ALA A 410 12.70 -11.14 -18.47
N GLU A 411 13.70 -10.49 -19.08
CA GLU A 411 13.55 -9.51 -20.18
C GLU A 411 12.74 -10.10 -21.33
N GLN A 412 13.20 -11.23 -21.88
CA GLN A 412 12.56 -11.90 -23.02
C GLN A 412 11.10 -12.29 -22.68
N SER A 413 10.85 -12.87 -21.50
CA SER A 413 9.52 -13.30 -21.12
C SER A 413 8.58 -12.11 -20.86
N THR A 414 9.09 -11.01 -20.31
CA THR A 414 8.31 -9.77 -20.12
C THR A 414 7.92 -9.16 -21.46
N THR A 415 8.87 -9.08 -22.41
CA THR A 415 8.60 -8.61 -23.79
C THR A 415 7.49 -9.44 -24.44
N GLN A 416 7.56 -10.77 -24.35
CA GLN A 416 6.53 -11.65 -24.92
C GLN A 416 5.15 -11.42 -24.29
N VAL A 417 5.07 -11.19 -22.97
CA VAL A 417 3.80 -10.88 -22.27
C VAL A 417 3.20 -9.56 -22.79
N LEU A 418 4.03 -8.54 -22.96
CA LEU A 418 3.58 -7.22 -23.44
C LEU A 418 3.15 -7.27 -24.91
N GLU A 419 3.93 -7.90 -25.78
CA GLU A 419 3.63 -8.08 -27.21
C GLU A 419 2.32 -8.86 -27.42
N ALA A 420 2.13 -9.97 -26.71
CA ALA A 420 0.93 -10.81 -26.81
C ALA A 420 -0.37 -10.05 -26.46
N ALA A 421 -0.28 -9.04 -25.63
CA ALA A 421 -1.41 -8.20 -25.24
C ALA A 421 -1.58 -6.93 -26.13
N GLY A 422 -0.76 -6.77 -27.16
CA GLY A 422 -0.75 -5.57 -28.01
C GLY A 422 -0.31 -4.31 -27.25
N ALA A 423 0.43 -4.52 -26.16
CA ALA A 423 1.00 -3.48 -25.31
C ALA A 423 2.53 -3.41 -25.51
N ALA A 424 3.00 -3.78 -26.69
CA ALA A 424 4.41 -3.62 -27.04
C ALA A 424 4.80 -2.14 -26.97
N PRO A 425 6.03 -1.85 -26.50
CA PRO A 425 6.53 -0.49 -26.35
C PRO A 425 6.53 0.31 -27.64
#